data_13a1783b306b023b1b7f77cf2287fe0a
#
_entry.id   13a1783b306b023b1b7f77cf2287fe0a
#
_cell.length_a   1.000
_cell.length_b   1.000
_cell.length_c   1.000
_cell.angle_alpha   90.00
_cell.angle_beta   90.00
_cell.angle_gamma   90.00
#
_symmetry.space_group_name_H-M   'P 1'
#
loop_
_entity.id
_entity.type
_entity.pdbx_description
1 polymer ?
#
loop_
_entity_poly.entity_id
_entity_poly.type
_entity_poly.pdbx_seq_one_letter_code
_entity_poly.pdbx_strand_id
1 'polypeptide(L)'
;MSEREGSLEAPIRHPLDWKNPEFLDEAKLHTEMERVFDICHTCRRCVSLCGSFPTLFDLIDEGPTGELDGVPKEKYVAVADQCYLCDVCYMTKCPYVPPHPWNLDFPHLMLRAKAVKFASGKVPLRDKLLAATDALGKLATIPVVVNMANAVNATSVARGAMESVLGVDRKAWIPSYAPRKFRPHAARSAAHPVRDGERTPGKVAIFSTCYIHYNEPGIGHDLV
;
A
#
# COMPACT_ATOMS: atom_id res chain seq x y z
N MET A 1 -17.68 28.83 19.87
CA MET A 1 -18.29 27.55 19.41
C MET A 1 -17.24 26.50 19.73
N SER A 2 -17.56 25.52 20.58
CA SER A 2 -16.63 24.39 20.83
C SER A 2 -16.45 23.68 19.49
N GLU A 3 -15.22 23.60 18.99
CA GLU A 3 -14.90 22.76 17.86
C GLU A 3 -15.35 21.34 18.22
N ARG A 4 -16.19 20.76 17.35
CA ARG A 4 -16.58 19.38 17.54
C ARG A 4 -15.36 18.50 17.37
N GLU A 5 -15.12 17.62 18.31
CA GLU A 5 -14.09 16.62 18.20
C GLU A 5 -14.41 15.67 17.04
N GLY A 6 -13.70 15.81 15.93
CA GLY A 6 -13.89 15.03 14.72
C GLY A 6 -14.94 15.56 13.75
N SER A 7 -15.07 14.92 12.60
CA SER A 7 -16.04 15.19 11.53
C SER A 7 -16.85 13.94 11.20
N LEU A 8 -18.15 14.15 10.90
CA LEU A 8 -19.05 13.13 10.35
C LEU A 8 -19.25 13.27 8.84
N GLU A 9 -18.60 14.24 8.22
CA GLU A 9 -18.70 14.47 6.78
C GLU A 9 -17.98 13.38 6.00
N ALA A 10 -18.37 13.16 4.75
CA ALA A 10 -17.69 12.23 3.86
C ALA A 10 -16.23 12.67 3.63
N PRO A 11 -15.27 11.76 3.71
CA PRO A 11 -13.87 12.10 3.50
C PRO A 11 -13.61 12.71 2.13
N ILE A 12 -12.83 13.78 2.10
CA ILE A 12 -12.35 14.44 0.87
C ILE A 12 -10.84 14.18 0.78
N ARG A 13 -10.41 13.33 -0.15
CA ARG A 13 -9.00 13.01 -0.25
C ARG A 13 -8.26 13.96 -1.18
N HIS A 14 -7.17 14.55 -0.67
CA HIS A 14 -6.27 15.35 -1.48
C HIS A 14 -5.31 14.44 -2.27
N PRO A 15 -4.97 14.78 -3.52
CA PRO A 15 -3.96 14.06 -4.28
C PRO A 15 -2.61 14.05 -3.57
N LEU A 16 -1.88 12.94 -3.67
CA LEU A 16 -0.54 12.84 -3.14
C LEU A 16 0.43 13.67 -3.99
N ASP A 17 1.09 14.66 -3.39
CA ASP A 17 2.04 15.54 -4.07
C ASP A 17 3.43 14.90 -4.21
N TRP A 18 3.50 13.75 -4.87
CA TRP A 18 4.71 12.94 -5.02
C TRP A 18 5.78 13.59 -5.92
N LYS A 19 5.41 14.62 -6.70
CA LYS A 19 6.35 15.39 -7.55
C LYS A 19 7.04 16.52 -6.80
N ASN A 20 6.56 16.88 -5.62
CA ASN A 20 7.19 17.87 -4.77
C ASN A 20 8.59 17.42 -4.34
N PRO A 21 9.64 18.22 -4.53
CA PRO A 21 10.99 17.89 -4.07
C PRO A 21 11.06 17.53 -2.57
N GLU A 22 10.19 18.11 -1.75
CA GLU A 22 10.11 17.86 -0.32
C GLU A 22 9.43 16.52 0.04
N PHE A 23 8.83 15.85 -0.94
CA PHE A 23 8.15 14.57 -0.71
C PHE A 23 9.10 13.51 -0.15
N LEU A 24 10.34 13.48 -0.64
CA LEU A 24 11.38 12.54 -0.20
C LEU A 24 12.28 13.08 0.92
N ASP A 25 12.00 14.27 1.45
CA ASP A 25 12.73 14.83 2.59
C ASP A 25 12.40 14.07 3.88
N GLU A 26 13.40 13.39 4.45
CA GLU A 26 13.26 12.55 5.66
C GLU A 26 12.94 13.40 6.91
N ALA A 27 13.49 14.60 7.02
CA ALA A 27 13.22 15.47 8.18
C ALA A 27 11.78 15.98 8.17
N LYS A 28 11.28 16.41 7.00
CA LYS A 28 9.89 16.84 6.83
C LYS A 28 8.90 15.67 7.00
N LEU A 29 9.30 14.47 6.56
CA LEU A 29 8.52 13.26 6.82
C LEU A 29 8.40 13.02 8.32
N HIS A 30 9.50 13.06 9.07
CA HIS A 30 9.48 12.81 10.51
C HIS A 30 8.64 13.85 11.26
N THR A 31 8.72 15.13 10.88
CA THR A 31 7.87 16.18 11.46
C THR A 31 6.39 15.90 11.26
N GLU A 32 5.99 15.46 10.07
CA GLU A 32 4.59 15.10 9.81
C GLU A 32 4.19 13.79 10.51
N MET A 33 5.09 12.83 10.60
CA MET A 33 4.85 11.60 11.37
C MET A 33 4.65 11.92 12.86
N GLU A 34 5.46 12.78 13.45
CA GLU A 34 5.28 13.23 14.85
C GLU A 34 3.90 13.83 15.05
N ARG A 35 3.51 14.80 14.22
CA ARG A 35 2.19 15.42 14.30
C ARG A 35 1.04 14.42 14.23
N VAL A 36 1.11 13.48 13.28
CA VAL A 36 0.05 12.50 13.04
C VAL A 36 0.04 11.42 14.13
N PHE A 37 1.20 10.95 14.56
CA PHE A 37 1.33 9.92 15.60
C PHE A 37 0.86 10.42 16.96
N ASP A 38 1.10 11.67 17.28
CA ASP A 38 0.61 12.31 18.50
C ASP A 38 -0.93 12.34 18.54
N ILE A 39 -1.56 12.75 17.44
CA ILE A 39 -3.02 12.70 17.29
C ILE A 39 -3.54 11.26 17.41
N CYS A 40 -2.88 10.30 16.74
CA CYS A 40 -3.28 8.90 16.77
C CYS A 40 -3.13 8.29 18.15
N HIS A 41 -2.05 8.62 18.89
CA HIS A 41 -1.81 8.19 20.25
C HIS A 41 -2.91 8.69 21.21
N THR A 42 -3.26 9.96 21.13
CA THR A 42 -4.33 10.54 21.94
C THR A 42 -5.70 9.90 21.65
N CYS A 43 -5.98 9.63 20.38
CA CYS A 43 -7.29 9.12 19.92
C CYS A 43 -7.44 7.59 20.09
N ARG A 44 -6.44 6.79 19.78
CA ARG A 44 -6.37 5.30 19.82
C ARG A 44 -7.54 4.53 19.20
N ARG A 45 -8.45 5.18 18.46
CA ARG A 45 -9.65 4.57 17.89
C ARG A 45 -9.34 3.40 16.94
N CYS A 46 -8.18 3.42 16.28
CA CYS A 46 -7.80 2.48 15.23
C CYS A 46 -7.00 1.27 15.74
N VAL A 47 -6.85 1.08 17.06
CA VAL A 47 -6.02 0.00 17.65
C VAL A 47 -6.31 -1.39 17.09
N SER A 48 -7.56 -1.67 16.73
CA SER A 48 -7.99 -3.00 16.25
C SER A 48 -8.00 -3.16 14.73
N LEU A 49 -7.57 -2.15 13.95
CA LEU A 49 -7.70 -2.21 12.48
C LEU A 49 -6.57 -2.99 11.79
N CYS A 50 -5.34 -2.80 12.24
CA CYS A 50 -4.16 -3.44 11.65
C CYS A 50 -2.96 -3.39 12.59
N GLY A 51 -1.83 -3.98 12.21
CA GLY A 51 -0.61 -4.00 13.02
C GLY A 51 0.06 -2.65 13.26
N SER A 52 -0.15 -1.64 12.39
CA SER A 52 0.49 -0.32 12.52
C SER A 52 0.14 0.39 13.82
N PHE A 53 -1.13 0.36 14.22
CA PHE A 53 -1.59 1.11 15.40
C PHE A 53 -1.14 0.48 16.71
N PRO A 54 -1.28 -0.83 16.95
CA PRO A 54 -0.65 -1.46 18.11
C PRO A 54 0.86 -1.19 18.15
N THR A 55 1.58 -1.36 17.05
CA THR A 55 3.02 -1.05 17.00
C THR A 55 3.33 0.38 17.42
N LEU A 56 2.54 1.36 16.97
CA LEU A 56 2.70 2.75 17.40
C LEU A 56 2.47 2.91 18.90
N PHE A 57 1.37 2.34 19.41
CA PHE A 57 0.98 2.51 20.80
C PHE A 57 1.91 1.77 21.77
N ASP A 58 2.37 0.57 21.40
CA ASP A 58 3.36 -0.17 22.19
C ASP A 58 4.69 0.58 22.27
N LEU A 59 5.16 1.17 21.13
CA LEU A 59 6.38 1.99 21.13
C LEU A 59 6.28 3.20 22.08
N ILE A 60 5.11 3.79 22.24
CA ILE A 60 4.88 4.92 23.12
C ILE A 60 4.71 4.44 24.57
N ASP A 61 3.85 3.44 24.79
CA ASP A 61 3.51 2.94 26.12
C ASP A 61 4.72 2.26 26.82
N GLU A 62 5.61 1.64 26.05
CA GLU A 62 6.88 1.08 26.53
C GLU A 62 8.02 2.11 26.56
N GLY A 63 7.79 3.32 26.08
CA GLY A 63 8.76 4.41 26.06
C GLY A 63 9.00 4.99 27.46
N PRO A 64 10.13 5.68 27.65
CA PRO A 64 10.52 6.19 28.99
C PRO A 64 9.59 7.28 29.53
N THR A 65 8.87 8.00 28.66
CA THR A 65 7.96 9.09 29.04
C THR A 65 6.49 8.67 29.00
N GLY A 66 6.16 7.56 28.32
CA GLY A 66 4.77 7.18 28.00
C GLY A 66 4.13 8.12 26.96
N GLU A 67 4.93 8.97 26.31
CA GLU A 67 4.53 9.94 25.30
C GLU A 67 5.39 9.78 24.04
N LEU A 68 4.97 10.41 22.94
CA LEU A 68 5.66 10.28 21.66
C LEU A 68 7.10 10.84 21.65
N ASP A 69 7.37 11.83 22.48
CA ASP A 69 8.71 12.42 22.65
C ASP A 69 9.76 11.43 23.20
N GLY A 70 9.31 10.39 23.88
CA GLY A 70 10.15 9.28 24.34
C GLY A 70 10.50 8.26 23.26
N VAL A 71 9.90 8.35 22.07
CA VAL A 71 10.11 7.38 20.97
C VAL A 71 11.15 7.89 19.97
N PRO A 72 12.30 7.21 19.80
CA PRO A 72 13.28 7.59 18.78
C PRO A 72 12.68 7.56 17.38
N LYS A 73 12.97 8.59 16.55
CA LYS A 73 12.40 8.74 15.20
C LYS A 73 12.72 7.57 14.27
N GLU A 74 13.86 6.92 14.48
CA GLU A 74 14.28 5.73 13.74
C GLU A 74 13.31 4.55 13.90
N LYS A 75 12.56 4.52 15.01
CA LYS A 75 11.54 3.49 15.26
C LYS A 75 10.22 3.73 14.52
N TYR A 76 9.98 4.93 13.99
CA TYR A 76 8.75 5.24 13.25
C TYR A 76 8.57 4.38 12.00
N VAL A 77 9.68 3.96 11.40
CA VAL A 77 9.63 3.06 10.24
C VAL A 77 8.95 1.73 10.54
N ALA A 78 9.02 1.24 11.78
CA ALA A 78 8.33 0.01 12.18
C ALA A 78 6.81 0.12 12.05
N VAL A 79 6.25 1.29 12.37
CA VAL A 79 4.82 1.59 12.19
C VAL A 79 4.44 1.58 10.71
N ALA A 80 5.28 2.21 9.87
CA ALA A 80 5.07 2.23 8.42
C ALA A 80 5.17 0.84 7.79
N ASP A 81 6.09 0.00 8.27
CA ASP A 81 6.28 -1.37 7.77
C ASP A 81 5.05 -2.27 8.03
N GLN A 82 4.31 -2.03 9.10
CA GLN A 82 3.07 -2.74 9.42
C GLN A 82 1.84 -2.23 8.64
N CYS A 83 1.95 -1.12 7.90
CA CYS A 83 0.84 -0.57 7.15
C CYS A 83 0.66 -1.26 5.80
N TYR A 84 -0.52 -1.82 5.55
CA TYR A 84 -0.90 -2.47 4.28
C TYR A 84 -1.42 -1.50 3.22
N LEU A 85 -1.51 -0.20 3.50
CA LEU A 85 -2.06 0.83 2.60
C LEU A 85 -3.50 0.51 2.14
N CYS A 86 -4.30 -0.13 2.99
CA CYS A 86 -5.66 -0.59 2.66
C CYS A 86 -6.74 0.48 2.80
N ASP A 87 -6.39 1.68 3.28
CA ASP A 87 -7.28 2.85 3.47
C ASP A 87 -8.44 2.67 4.48
N VAL A 88 -8.59 1.52 5.14
CA VAL A 88 -9.71 1.28 6.08
C VAL A 88 -9.73 2.32 7.20
N CYS A 89 -8.58 2.71 7.76
CA CYS A 89 -8.52 3.73 8.80
C CYS A 89 -9.00 5.10 8.29
N TYR A 90 -8.69 5.44 7.05
CA TYR A 90 -9.11 6.70 6.42
C TYR A 90 -10.61 6.71 6.12
N MET A 91 -11.11 5.66 5.46
CA MET A 91 -12.47 5.63 4.91
C MET A 91 -13.56 5.41 5.96
N THR A 92 -13.26 4.72 7.07
CA THR A 92 -14.31 4.22 7.97
C THR A 92 -14.16 4.61 9.43
N LYS A 93 -12.98 5.03 9.87
CA LYS A 93 -12.70 5.20 11.30
C LYS A 93 -12.21 6.58 11.72
N CYS A 94 -11.37 7.23 10.94
CA CYS A 94 -10.71 8.45 11.36
C CYS A 94 -11.65 9.67 11.28
N PRO A 95 -11.97 10.34 12.41
CA PRO A 95 -12.79 11.54 12.40
C PRO A 95 -12.02 12.81 12.01
N TYR A 96 -10.71 12.71 11.82
CA TYR A 96 -9.80 13.83 11.58
C TYR A 96 -9.30 13.91 10.14
N VAL A 97 -9.85 13.09 9.24
CA VAL A 97 -9.57 13.18 7.81
C VAL A 97 -10.20 14.46 7.22
N PRO A 98 -9.69 14.98 6.10
CA PRO A 98 -10.36 16.09 5.41
C PRO A 98 -11.86 15.80 5.18
N PRO A 99 -12.74 16.78 5.40
CA PRO A 99 -12.48 18.22 5.56
C PRO A 99 -12.15 18.70 6.99
N HIS A 100 -11.83 17.80 7.92
CA HIS A 100 -11.42 18.23 9.26
C HIS A 100 -10.14 19.09 9.21
N PRO A 101 -10.02 20.18 10.01
CA PRO A 101 -8.86 21.06 9.99
C PRO A 101 -7.51 20.39 10.22
N TRP A 102 -7.49 19.28 10.95
CA TRP A 102 -6.26 18.51 11.17
C TRP A 102 -5.76 17.77 9.94
N ASN A 103 -6.56 17.66 8.89
CA ASN A 103 -6.18 17.14 7.57
C ASN A 103 -5.34 15.86 7.63
N LEU A 104 -5.81 14.86 8.37
CA LEU A 104 -5.06 13.66 8.68
C LEU A 104 -5.24 12.60 7.58
N ASP A 105 -4.16 12.20 6.92
CA ASP A 105 -4.16 11.09 5.96
C ASP A 105 -3.05 10.09 6.30
N PHE A 106 -3.35 9.20 7.24
CA PHE A 106 -2.40 8.19 7.71
C PHE A 106 -1.91 7.26 6.58
N PRO A 107 -2.76 6.72 5.68
CA PRO A 107 -2.27 5.86 4.60
C PRO A 107 -1.32 6.58 3.64
N HIS A 108 -1.60 7.82 3.25
CA HIS A 108 -0.69 8.60 2.39
C HIS A 108 0.64 8.92 3.10
N LEU A 109 0.60 9.20 4.40
CA LEU A 109 1.82 9.38 5.19
C LEU A 109 2.66 8.10 5.24
N MET A 110 2.04 6.94 5.45
CA MET A 110 2.74 5.65 5.42
C MET A 110 3.29 5.32 4.03
N LEU A 111 2.55 5.66 2.97
CA LEU A 111 3.03 5.52 1.60
C LEU A 111 4.27 6.40 1.37
N ARG A 112 4.24 7.65 1.84
CA ARG A 112 5.41 8.55 1.80
C ARG A 112 6.60 7.97 2.56
N ALA A 113 6.39 7.43 3.76
CA ALA A 113 7.45 6.81 4.56
C ALA A 113 8.09 5.60 3.82
N LYS A 114 7.27 4.76 3.18
CA LYS A 114 7.76 3.64 2.35
C LYS A 114 8.53 4.16 1.12
N ALA A 115 8.09 5.24 0.48
CA ALA A 115 8.77 5.83 -0.66
C ALA A 115 10.14 6.42 -0.27
N VAL A 116 10.23 7.13 0.87
CA VAL A 116 11.50 7.64 1.41
C VAL A 116 12.45 6.50 1.74
N LYS A 117 11.96 5.45 2.42
CA LYS A 117 12.75 4.24 2.72
C LYS A 117 13.29 3.58 1.44
N PHE A 118 12.47 3.49 0.40
CA PHE A 118 12.86 2.93 -0.89
C PHE A 118 13.91 3.81 -1.59
N ALA A 119 13.69 5.12 -1.66
CA ALA A 119 14.59 6.08 -2.29
C ALA A 119 15.97 6.15 -1.59
N SER A 120 16.00 6.01 -0.25
CA SER A 120 17.26 5.97 0.52
C SER A 120 18.04 4.65 0.40
N GLY A 121 17.54 3.68 -0.36
CA GLY A 121 18.20 2.37 -0.53
C GLY A 121 18.12 1.43 0.68
N LYS A 122 17.46 1.82 1.75
CA LYS A 122 17.33 1.04 3.02
C LYS A 122 16.36 -0.17 2.91
N VAL A 123 15.97 -0.56 1.68
CA VAL A 123 15.07 -1.69 1.45
C VAL A 123 15.87 -2.97 1.19
N PRO A 124 15.63 -4.05 1.94
CA PRO A 124 16.27 -5.33 1.73
C PRO A 124 16.06 -5.88 0.31
N LEU A 125 17.05 -6.62 -0.22
CA LEU A 125 16.95 -7.22 -1.56
C LEU A 125 15.73 -8.14 -1.71
N ARG A 126 15.39 -8.90 -0.65
CA ARG A 126 14.19 -9.75 -0.63
C ARG A 126 12.90 -8.96 -0.90
N ASP A 127 12.76 -7.79 -0.29
CA ASP A 127 11.56 -6.96 -0.44
C ASP A 127 11.49 -6.34 -1.84
N LYS A 128 12.66 -5.94 -2.40
CA LYS A 128 12.75 -5.49 -3.81
C LYS A 128 12.34 -6.60 -4.78
N LEU A 129 12.76 -7.84 -4.53
CA LEU A 129 12.41 -8.98 -5.35
C LEU A 129 10.91 -9.30 -5.26
N LEU A 130 10.35 -9.35 -4.04
CA LEU A 130 8.93 -9.63 -3.83
C LEU A 130 8.03 -8.52 -4.39
N ALA A 131 8.49 -7.26 -4.37
CA ALA A 131 7.78 -6.13 -4.96
C ALA A 131 7.86 -6.08 -6.50
N ALA A 132 8.79 -6.80 -7.12
CA ALA A 132 8.97 -6.82 -8.59
C ALA A 132 7.89 -7.68 -9.31
N THR A 133 6.64 -7.55 -8.90
CA THR A 133 5.52 -8.38 -9.36
C THR A 133 5.28 -8.34 -10.87
N ASP A 134 5.51 -7.20 -11.52
CA ASP A 134 5.37 -7.07 -12.97
C ASP A 134 6.48 -7.82 -13.72
N ALA A 135 7.74 -7.70 -13.27
CA ALA A 135 8.86 -8.41 -13.88
C ALA A 135 8.74 -9.92 -13.70
N LEU A 136 8.41 -10.35 -12.49
CA LEU A 136 8.18 -11.77 -12.17
C LEU A 136 6.97 -12.31 -12.94
N GLY A 137 5.87 -11.57 -13.02
CA GLY A 137 4.69 -11.95 -13.78
C GLY A 137 4.95 -12.05 -15.28
N LYS A 138 5.74 -11.13 -15.86
CA LYS A 138 6.16 -11.21 -17.25
C LYS A 138 6.95 -12.47 -17.55
N LEU A 139 7.88 -12.84 -16.67
CA LEU A 139 8.71 -14.03 -16.82
C LEU A 139 7.88 -15.31 -16.61
N ALA A 140 7.13 -15.38 -15.51
CA ALA A 140 6.38 -16.57 -15.12
C ALA A 140 5.22 -16.92 -16.07
N THR A 141 4.70 -15.95 -16.83
CA THR A 141 3.60 -16.16 -17.80
C THR A 141 4.06 -16.45 -19.23
N ILE A 142 5.36 -16.69 -19.43
CA ILE A 142 5.84 -17.25 -20.70
C ILE A 142 5.24 -18.65 -20.89
N PRO A 143 4.64 -18.99 -22.04
CA PRO A 143 3.85 -20.23 -22.22
C PRO A 143 4.56 -21.52 -21.79
N VAL A 144 5.87 -21.62 -21.99
CA VAL A 144 6.65 -22.82 -21.56
C VAL A 144 6.99 -22.75 -20.07
N VAL A 145 7.17 -21.56 -19.52
CA VAL A 145 7.63 -21.34 -18.14
C VAL A 145 6.49 -21.43 -17.14
N VAL A 146 5.26 -21.09 -17.55
CA VAL A 146 4.12 -20.97 -16.62
C VAL A 146 3.81 -22.29 -15.89
N ASN A 147 3.82 -23.41 -16.58
CA ASN A 147 3.53 -24.70 -15.98
C ASN A 147 4.66 -25.11 -15.00
N MET A 148 5.91 -24.82 -15.37
CA MET A 148 7.06 -25.10 -14.52
C MET A 148 7.04 -24.19 -13.28
N ALA A 149 6.78 -22.90 -13.44
CA ALA A 149 6.67 -21.95 -12.31
C ALA A 149 5.58 -22.38 -11.32
N ASN A 150 4.40 -22.74 -11.83
CA ASN A 150 3.30 -23.23 -11.00
C ASN A 150 3.63 -24.55 -10.32
N ALA A 151 4.24 -25.51 -11.03
CA ALA A 151 4.65 -26.78 -10.45
C ALA A 151 5.72 -26.59 -9.36
N VAL A 152 6.73 -25.76 -9.59
CA VAL A 152 7.76 -25.42 -8.60
C VAL A 152 7.14 -24.78 -7.35
N ASN A 153 6.25 -23.81 -7.53
CA ASN A 153 5.55 -23.15 -6.42
C ASN A 153 4.67 -24.12 -5.59
N ALA A 154 4.23 -25.23 -6.17
CA ALA A 154 3.44 -26.25 -5.48
C ALA A 154 4.30 -27.26 -4.69
N THR A 155 5.62 -27.29 -4.89
CA THR A 155 6.49 -28.28 -4.23
C THR A 155 6.90 -27.83 -2.82
N SER A 156 6.94 -28.79 -1.88
CA SER A 156 7.37 -28.52 -0.49
C SER A 156 8.81 -28.02 -0.39
N VAL A 157 9.69 -28.50 -1.28
CA VAL A 157 11.11 -28.12 -1.32
C VAL A 157 11.25 -26.66 -1.71
N ALA A 158 10.59 -26.22 -2.80
CA ALA A 158 10.63 -24.83 -3.24
C ALA A 158 10.00 -23.91 -2.19
N ARG A 159 8.90 -24.30 -1.56
CA ARG A 159 8.26 -23.56 -0.46
C ARG A 159 9.19 -23.40 0.75
N GLY A 160 9.92 -24.46 1.12
CA GLY A 160 10.94 -24.40 2.18
C GLY A 160 12.11 -23.46 1.83
N ALA A 161 12.57 -23.47 0.58
CA ALA A 161 13.59 -22.54 0.11
C ALA A 161 13.10 -21.09 0.13
N MET A 162 11.86 -20.81 -0.30
CA MET A 162 11.25 -19.48 -0.24
C MET A 162 11.11 -18.98 1.21
N GLU A 163 10.77 -19.86 2.14
CA GLU A 163 10.73 -19.51 3.57
C GLU A 163 12.12 -19.14 4.09
N SER A 164 13.14 -19.93 3.79
CA SER A 164 14.49 -19.72 4.29
C SER A 164 15.16 -18.48 3.69
N VAL A 165 14.95 -18.20 2.39
CA VAL A 165 15.65 -17.15 1.67
C VAL A 165 14.85 -15.84 1.65
N LEU A 166 13.55 -15.93 1.44
CA LEU A 166 12.68 -14.76 1.27
C LEU A 166 11.79 -14.49 2.50
N GLY A 167 11.76 -15.39 3.50
CA GLY A 167 10.88 -15.26 4.65
C GLY A 167 9.40 -15.39 4.29
N VAL A 168 9.07 -16.05 3.18
CA VAL A 168 7.68 -16.33 2.79
C VAL A 168 7.27 -17.64 3.45
N ASP A 169 6.30 -17.59 4.37
CA ASP A 169 5.83 -18.80 5.06
C ASP A 169 5.46 -19.90 4.04
N ARG A 170 5.90 -21.14 4.30
CA ARG A 170 5.65 -22.27 3.41
C ARG A 170 4.18 -22.59 3.20
N LYS A 171 3.31 -22.19 4.14
CA LYS A 171 1.85 -22.35 4.07
C LYS A 171 1.15 -21.12 3.47
N ALA A 172 1.87 -20.02 3.20
CA ALA A 172 1.27 -18.83 2.60
C ALA A 172 0.65 -19.18 1.25
N TRP A 173 -0.56 -18.70 1.00
CA TRP A 173 -1.16 -18.88 -0.31
C TRP A 173 -0.42 -18.04 -1.36
N ILE A 174 0.02 -18.69 -2.43
CA ILE A 174 0.62 -18.04 -3.60
C ILE A 174 -0.28 -18.33 -4.80
N PRO A 175 -0.81 -17.30 -5.46
CA PRO A 175 -1.66 -17.49 -6.62
C PRO A 175 -0.87 -18.10 -7.78
N SER A 176 -1.50 -19.00 -8.52
CA SER A 176 -0.93 -19.58 -9.74
C SER A 176 -0.86 -18.52 -10.84
N TYR A 177 0.13 -18.61 -11.71
CA TYR A 177 0.21 -17.79 -12.90
C TYR A 177 -0.70 -18.33 -14.00
N ALA A 178 -1.40 -17.45 -14.69
CA ALA A 178 -2.25 -17.81 -15.80
C ALA A 178 -1.42 -18.02 -17.09
N PRO A 179 -1.79 -18.99 -17.93
CA PRO A 179 -1.08 -19.25 -19.19
C PRO A 179 -1.30 -18.14 -20.24
N ARG A 180 -2.31 -17.31 -20.05
CA ARG A 180 -2.62 -16.16 -20.90
C ARG A 180 -2.85 -14.94 -20.04
N LYS A 181 -2.17 -13.85 -20.37
CA LYS A 181 -2.33 -12.56 -19.69
C LYS A 181 -3.68 -11.94 -20.00
N PHE A 182 -4.22 -11.17 -19.06
CA PHE A 182 -5.34 -10.29 -19.36
C PHE A 182 -4.91 -9.28 -20.44
N ARG A 183 -5.66 -9.23 -21.51
CA ARG A 183 -5.58 -8.19 -22.53
C ARG A 183 -6.99 -7.64 -22.69
N PRO A 184 -7.25 -6.39 -22.25
CA PRO A 184 -8.52 -5.78 -22.59
C PRO A 184 -8.66 -5.86 -24.10
N HIS A 185 -9.81 -6.32 -24.57
CA HIS A 185 -10.10 -6.20 -26.00
C HIS A 185 -10.05 -4.71 -26.31
N ALA A 186 -8.90 -4.30 -26.87
CA ALA A 186 -8.68 -2.92 -27.19
C ALA A 186 -9.85 -2.45 -28.03
N ALA A 187 -10.72 -1.76 -27.36
CA ALA A 187 -11.60 -0.78 -27.89
C ALA A 187 -11.85 -0.85 -29.40
N ARG A 188 -12.86 -1.58 -29.79
CA ARG A 188 -13.63 -1.23 -30.99
C ARG A 188 -14.34 0.13 -30.80
N SER A 189 -14.09 0.85 -29.73
CA SER A 189 -14.62 2.18 -29.44
C SER A 189 -13.58 3.28 -29.69
N ALA A 190 -13.08 3.35 -30.91
CA ALA A 190 -12.21 4.46 -31.33
C ALA A 190 -12.97 5.76 -31.67
N ALA A 191 -14.27 5.82 -31.41
CA ALA A 191 -15.09 6.95 -31.86
C ALA A 191 -14.86 8.27 -31.12
N HIS A 192 -14.22 8.26 -29.93
CA HIS A 192 -13.96 9.48 -29.17
C HIS A 192 -12.50 9.56 -28.71
N PRO A 193 -11.77 10.62 -29.04
CA PRO A 193 -10.42 10.84 -28.54
C PRO A 193 -10.46 10.95 -27.01
N VAL A 194 -9.49 10.32 -26.35
CA VAL A 194 -9.30 10.47 -24.89
C VAL A 194 -8.88 11.91 -24.60
N ARG A 195 -9.51 12.56 -23.64
CA ARG A 195 -9.15 13.90 -23.15
C ARG A 195 -8.25 13.73 -21.93
N ASP A 196 -7.05 14.30 -21.98
CA ASP A 196 -6.14 14.29 -20.86
C ASP A 196 -6.67 15.19 -19.73
N GLY A 197 -6.72 14.64 -18.51
CA GLY A 197 -7.15 15.38 -17.33
C GLY A 197 -8.66 15.58 -17.16
N GLU A 198 -9.49 15.14 -18.12
CA GLU A 198 -10.94 15.27 -18.07
C GLU A 198 -11.67 13.93 -18.24
N ARG A 199 -12.93 13.89 -17.80
CA ARG A 199 -13.80 12.75 -18.07
C ARG A 199 -14.16 12.70 -19.57
N THR A 200 -13.84 11.58 -20.22
CA THR A 200 -14.25 11.33 -21.59
C THR A 200 -15.60 10.61 -21.58
N PRO A 201 -16.69 11.21 -22.08
CA PRO A 201 -18.00 10.58 -22.12
C PRO A 201 -17.98 9.22 -22.82
N GLY A 202 -18.66 8.22 -22.26
CA GLY A 202 -18.74 6.87 -22.80
C GLY A 202 -17.47 6.03 -22.70
N LYS A 203 -16.48 6.46 -21.91
CA LYS A 203 -15.26 5.69 -21.63
C LYS A 203 -15.03 5.51 -20.14
N VAL A 204 -14.51 4.34 -19.79
CA VAL A 204 -14.09 3.98 -18.43
C VAL A 204 -12.62 3.56 -18.49
N ALA A 205 -11.80 4.09 -17.61
CA ALA A 205 -10.43 3.62 -17.44
C ALA A 205 -10.43 2.41 -16.50
N ILE A 206 -9.86 1.29 -16.97
CA ILE A 206 -9.70 0.09 -16.17
C ILE A 206 -8.25 0.03 -15.68
N PHE A 207 -8.06 0.10 -14.38
CA PHE A 207 -6.77 -0.15 -13.76
C PHE A 207 -6.63 -1.66 -13.48
N SER A 208 -6.02 -2.39 -14.40
CA SER A 208 -5.72 -3.81 -14.19
C SER A 208 -4.50 -3.96 -13.29
N THR A 209 -4.69 -4.59 -12.11
CA THR A 209 -3.59 -4.93 -11.22
C THR A 209 -2.74 -6.04 -11.79
N CYS A 210 -1.51 -6.23 -11.27
CA CYS A 210 -0.66 -7.36 -11.63
C CYS A 210 -1.36 -8.70 -11.37
N TYR A 211 -2.21 -8.80 -10.34
CA TYR A 211 -2.99 -10.00 -10.05
C TYR A 211 -3.98 -10.34 -11.18
N ILE A 212 -4.78 -9.38 -11.61
CA ILE A 212 -5.69 -9.56 -12.76
C ILE A 212 -4.91 -9.87 -14.03
N HIS A 213 -3.76 -9.21 -14.22
CA HIS A 213 -3.01 -9.34 -15.46
C HIS A 213 -2.31 -10.69 -15.60
N TYR A 214 -1.77 -11.25 -14.50
CA TYR A 214 -0.90 -12.42 -14.54
C TYR A 214 -1.47 -13.67 -13.87
N ASN A 215 -2.43 -13.53 -12.95
CA ASN A 215 -2.94 -14.64 -12.16
C ASN A 215 -4.40 -14.97 -12.49
N GLU A 216 -5.30 -13.97 -12.47
CA GLU A 216 -6.74 -14.15 -12.67
C GLU A 216 -7.29 -13.26 -13.81
N PRO A 217 -6.88 -13.52 -15.06
CA PRO A 217 -7.35 -12.72 -16.20
C PRO A 217 -8.86 -12.81 -16.45
N GLY A 218 -9.52 -13.87 -15.94
CA GLY A 218 -10.96 -14.04 -15.98
C GLY A 218 -11.71 -12.84 -15.39
N ILE A 219 -11.26 -12.35 -14.21
CA ILE A 219 -11.86 -11.17 -13.56
C ILE A 219 -11.86 -9.96 -14.51
N GLY A 220 -10.75 -9.76 -15.23
CA GLY A 220 -10.65 -8.66 -16.19
C GLY A 220 -11.56 -8.85 -17.40
N HIS A 221 -11.74 -10.08 -17.88
CA HIS A 221 -12.64 -10.40 -19.00
C HIS A 221 -14.11 -10.26 -18.64
N ASP A 222 -14.48 -10.59 -17.40
CA ASP A 222 -15.85 -10.44 -16.90
C ASP A 222 -16.25 -8.97 -16.71
N LEU A 223 -15.25 -8.08 -16.52
CA LEU A 223 -15.47 -6.65 -16.34
C LEU A 223 -15.64 -5.89 -17.66
N VAL A 224 -15.17 -6.41 -18.81
CA VAL A 224 -15.12 -5.74 -20.12
C VAL A 224 -16.17 -6.29 -21.08
#